data_a9602b770d74b4a24f67bdca827372a0
#
_entry.id   a9602b770d74b4a24f67bdca827372a0
#
_cell.length_a   1.000
_cell.length_b   1.000
_cell.length_c   1.000
_cell.angle_alpha   90.00
_cell.angle_beta   90.00
_cell.angle_gamma   90.00
#
_symmetry.space_group_name_H-M   'P 1'
#
loop_
_entity.id
_entity.type
_entity.pdbx_description
1 polymer ?
#
loop_
_entity_poly.entity_id
_entity_poly.type
_entity_poly.pdbx_seq_one_letter_code
_entity_poly.pdbx_strand_id
1 'polypeptide(L)'
;TEEQCRAALFKLRWPSGFICLDCGNTTYCELKGRKLYQCHKCHHQTSLTAGTIFENTNLPLSKWFLAIYLLTQHKTSVSAMQLSRDIGVSYNSAWMMKHKLMQVMLEHQQSQKLSGRIEIDDAYIGGEKPGKRGRGSTNKVPFIAAVETTEDRKPIIMQLRRVKGFQK
;
A
#
# COMPACT_ATOMS: atom_id res chain seq x y z
N THR A 1 15.59 1.35 -14.88
CA THR A 1 15.19 2.51 -15.70
C THR A 1 13.69 2.72 -15.68
N GLU A 2 13.21 3.90 -16.11
CA GLU A 2 11.78 4.23 -16.17
C GLU A 2 11.01 3.26 -17.11
N GLU A 3 11.64 2.88 -18.22
CA GLU A 3 11.05 1.92 -19.17
C GLU A 3 10.85 0.54 -18.56
N GLN A 4 11.82 0.07 -17.77
CA GLN A 4 11.71 -1.20 -17.05
C GLN A 4 10.58 -1.14 -16.01
N CYS A 5 10.42 -0.02 -15.29
CA CYS A 5 9.32 0.18 -14.36
C CYS A 5 7.96 0.17 -15.07
N ARG A 6 7.87 0.82 -16.25
CA ARG A 6 6.65 0.79 -17.07
C ARG A 6 6.33 -0.63 -17.56
N ALA A 7 7.33 -1.36 -18.04
CA ALA A 7 7.15 -2.75 -18.48
C ALA A 7 6.73 -3.68 -17.34
N ALA A 8 7.31 -3.51 -16.15
CA ALA A 8 6.94 -4.25 -14.96
C ALA A 8 5.49 -3.94 -14.54
N LEU A 9 5.12 -2.64 -14.49
CA LEU A 9 3.75 -2.24 -14.15
C LEU A 9 2.74 -2.75 -15.18
N PHE A 10 3.07 -2.77 -16.48
CA PHE A 10 2.21 -3.33 -17.52
C PHE A 10 1.93 -4.82 -17.27
N LYS A 11 2.96 -5.60 -16.97
CA LYS A 11 2.82 -7.04 -16.66
C LYS A 11 2.00 -7.28 -15.39
N LEU A 12 2.19 -6.45 -14.36
CA LEU A 12 1.41 -6.54 -13.11
C LEU A 12 -0.06 -6.19 -13.34
N ARG A 13 -0.35 -5.17 -14.15
CA ARG A 13 -1.70 -4.72 -14.45
C ARG A 13 -2.46 -5.69 -15.35
N TRP A 14 -1.76 -6.23 -16.34
CA TRP A 14 -2.31 -7.15 -17.34
C TRP A 14 -1.44 -8.41 -17.48
N PRO A 15 -1.53 -9.35 -16.52
CA PRO A 15 -0.70 -10.56 -16.52
C PRO A 15 -0.90 -11.42 -17.77
N SER A 16 -2.12 -11.46 -18.31
CA SER A 16 -2.49 -12.21 -19.53
C SER A 16 -2.51 -11.34 -20.80
N GLY A 17 -1.91 -10.13 -20.74
CA GLY A 17 -1.96 -9.15 -21.83
C GLY A 17 -3.05 -8.09 -21.59
N PHE A 18 -3.02 -7.04 -22.42
CA PHE A 18 -3.94 -5.91 -22.30
C PHE A 18 -5.41 -6.36 -22.33
N ILE A 19 -6.21 -5.80 -21.43
CA ILE A 19 -7.66 -5.96 -21.41
C ILE A 19 -8.28 -4.56 -21.30
N CYS A 20 -9.12 -4.21 -22.25
CA CYS A 20 -9.84 -2.95 -22.26
C CYS A 20 -10.84 -2.90 -21.10
N LEU A 21 -10.79 -1.85 -20.28
CA LEU A 21 -11.68 -1.68 -19.13
C LEU A 21 -13.14 -1.42 -19.51
N ASP A 22 -13.39 -0.97 -20.75
CA ASP A 22 -14.70 -0.61 -21.23
C ASP A 22 -15.41 -1.75 -21.96
N CYS A 23 -14.72 -2.46 -22.86
CA CYS A 23 -15.33 -3.49 -23.71
C CYS A 23 -14.69 -4.89 -23.61
N GLY A 24 -13.70 -5.09 -22.75
CA GLY A 24 -13.02 -6.37 -22.55
C GLY A 24 -12.12 -6.84 -23.71
N ASN A 25 -11.98 -6.05 -24.79
CA ASN A 25 -11.15 -6.42 -25.94
C ASN A 25 -9.67 -6.45 -25.56
N THR A 26 -8.91 -7.36 -26.18
CA THR A 26 -7.49 -7.59 -25.87
C THR A 26 -6.52 -6.94 -26.87
N THR A 27 -7.03 -6.42 -27.99
CA THR A 27 -6.19 -5.76 -28.99
C THR A 27 -6.12 -4.25 -28.77
N TYR A 28 -4.91 -3.69 -28.88
CA TYR A 28 -4.66 -2.29 -28.63
C TYR A 28 -3.52 -1.75 -29.49
N CYS A 29 -3.44 -0.42 -29.60
CA CYS A 29 -2.24 0.28 -30.05
C CYS A 29 -1.71 1.21 -28.94
N GLU A 30 -0.40 1.39 -28.89
CA GLU A 30 0.23 2.33 -27.98
C GLU A 30 0.39 3.70 -28.66
N LEU A 31 -0.22 4.71 -28.06
CA LEU A 31 -0.05 6.11 -28.46
C LEU A 31 1.19 6.68 -27.76
N LYS A 32 2.37 6.44 -28.34
CA LYS A 32 3.67 6.75 -27.73
C LYS A 32 3.79 8.22 -27.30
N GLY A 33 3.30 9.16 -28.09
CA GLY A 33 3.34 10.60 -27.76
C GLY A 33 2.54 10.99 -26.52
N ARG A 34 1.46 10.25 -26.21
CA ARG A 34 0.60 10.48 -25.04
C ARG A 34 0.77 9.46 -23.93
N LYS A 35 1.59 8.43 -24.14
CA LYS A 35 1.79 7.30 -23.22
C LYS A 35 0.49 6.60 -22.82
N LEU A 36 -0.46 6.48 -23.78
CA LEU A 36 -1.77 5.86 -23.61
C LEU A 36 -1.87 4.57 -24.41
N TYR A 37 -2.75 3.69 -23.98
CA TYR A 37 -3.15 2.46 -24.69
C TYR A 37 -4.56 2.67 -25.22
N GLN A 38 -4.76 2.54 -26.52
CA GLN A 38 -6.06 2.69 -27.17
C GLN A 38 -6.59 1.33 -27.64
N CYS A 39 -7.78 0.99 -27.22
CA CYS A 39 -8.47 -0.21 -27.67
C CYS A 39 -8.82 -0.14 -29.16
N HIS A 40 -8.58 -1.21 -29.92
CA HIS A 40 -8.92 -1.23 -31.34
C HIS A 40 -10.43 -1.33 -31.59
N LYS A 41 -11.21 -1.86 -30.63
CA LYS A 41 -12.66 -2.09 -30.79
C LYS A 41 -13.49 -0.85 -30.43
N CYS A 42 -13.32 -0.31 -29.23
CA CYS A 42 -14.14 0.80 -28.72
C CYS A 42 -13.42 2.14 -28.71
N HIS A 43 -12.15 2.18 -29.11
CA HIS A 43 -11.28 3.38 -29.09
C HIS A 43 -11.08 4.01 -27.71
N HIS A 44 -11.51 3.33 -26.62
CA HIS A 44 -11.24 3.77 -25.27
C HIS A 44 -9.74 3.92 -25.04
N GLN A 45 -9.32 5.04 -24.47
CA GLN A 45 -7.92 5.35 -24.16
C GLN A 45 -7.70 5.26 -22.66
N THR A 46 -6.72 4.47 -22.25
CA THR A 46 -6.34 4.34 -20.84
C THR A 46 -4.83 4.54 -20.66
N SER A 47 -4.45 5.17 -19.57
CA SER A 47 -3.04 5.22 -19.18
C SER A 47 -2.64 3.98 -18.36
N LEU A 48 -1.34 3.69 -18.32
CA LEU A 48 -0.82 2.59 -17.51
C LEU A 48 -1.12 2.78 -16.01
N THR A 49 -1.25 4.01 -15.56
CA THR A 49 -1.44 4.38 -14.16
C THR A 49 -2.90 4.61 -13.76
N ALA A 50 -3.83 4.76 -14.73
CA ALA A 50 -5.24 5.02 -14.45
C ALA A 50 -5.87 3.91 -13.60
N GLY A 51 -6.61 4.25 -12.55
CA GLY A 51 -7.21 3.30 -11.62
C GLY A 51 -6.21 2.56 -10.72
N THR A 52 -4.96 3.02 -10.64
CA THR A 52 -3.94 2.48 -9.74
C THR A 52 -3.52 3.53 -8.70
N ILE A 53 -2.73 3.11 -7.72
CA ILE A 53 -2.13 4.05 -6.75
C ILE A 53 -1.26 5.13 -7.39
N PHE A 54 -0.82 4.90 -8.63
CA PHE A 54 0.00 5.82 -9.41
C PHE A 54 -0.83 6.80 -10.25
N GLU A 55 -2.16 6.75 -10.13
CA GLU A 55 -3.03 7.66 -10.85
C GLU A 55 -2.75 9.12 -10.50
N ASN A 56 -2.78 9.99 -11.52
CA ASN A 56 -2.51 11.44 -11.41
C ASN A 56 -1.13 11.79 -10.84
N THR A 57 -0.16 10.86 -10.94
CA THR A 57 1.20 11.17 -10.52
C THR A 57 1.98 11.90 -11.61
N ASN A 58 2.68 12.97 -11.21
CA ASN A 58 3.68 13.64 -12.04
C ASN A 58 5.09 13.09 -11.80
N LEU A 59 5.25 12.18 -10.82
CA LEU A 59 6.53 11.57 -10.49
C LEU A 59 6.80 10.36 -11.39
N PRO A 60 8.06 10.15 -11.80
CA PRO A 60 8.46 8.94 -12.52
C PRO A 60 8.13 7.67 -11.73
N LEU A 61 7.76 6.59 -12.43
CA LEU A 61 7.50 5.30 -11.78
C LEU A 61 8.73 4.75 -11.06
N SER A 62 9.93 5.04 -11.55
CA SER A 62 11.20 4.67 -10.90
C SER A 62 11.29 5.20 -9.47
N LYS A 63 10.78 6.42 -9.19
CA LYS A 63 10.69 6.99 -7.84
C LYS A 63 9.70 6.24 -6.97
N TRP A 64 8.57 5.83 -7.53
CA TRP A 64 7.57 5.03 -6.84
C TRP A 64 8.07 3.63 -6.49
N PHE A 65 8.73 2.95 -7.44
CA PHE A 65 9.32 1.63 -7.19
C PHE A 65 10.42 1.68 -6.13
N LEU A 66 11.23 2.75 -6.14
CA LEU A 66 12.22 2.97 -5.08
C LEU A 66 11.55 3.21 -3.72
N ALA A 67 10.46 3.99 -3.67
CA ALA A 67 9.70 4.20 -2.44
C ALA A 67 9.13 2.89 -1.89
N ILE A 68 8.53 2.06 -2.76
CA ILE A 68 8.02 0.74 -2.39
C ILE A 68 9.16 -0.10 -1.80
N TYR A 69 10.29 -0.18 -2.48
CA TYR A 69 11.44 -0.94 -2.02
C TYR A 69 11.90 -0.47 -0.63
N LEU A 70 12.13 0.83 -0.44
CA LEU A 70 12.59 1.37 0.84
C LEU A 70 11.59 1.12 1.97
N LEU A 71 10.29 1.29 1.73
CA LEU A 71 9.27 1.07 2.75
C LEU A 71 9.10 -0.41 3.13
N THR A 72 9.35 -1.34 2.21
CA THR A 72 9.19 -2.78 2.45
C THR A 72 10.45 -3.45 2.99
N GLN A 73 11.63 -2.90 2.75
CA GLN A 73 12.90 -3.50 3.20
C GLN A 73 13.28 -3.11 4.64
N HIS A 74 12.81 -1.97 5.13
CA HIS A 74 13.17 -1.53 6.48
C HIS A 74 12.28 -2.19 7.54
N LYS A 75 12.93 -2.77 8.56
CA LYS A 75 12.25 -3.32 9.74
C LYS A 75 11.50 -2.25 10.54
N THR A 76 12.07 -1.05 10.58
CA THR A 76 11.48 0.13 11.21
C THR A 76 10.86 1.04 10.16
N SER A 77 9.78 1.74 10.52
CA SER A 77 9.13 2.66 9.60
C SER A 77 10.07 3.77 9.13
N VAL A 78 10.13 4.02 7.82
CA VAL A 78 10.87 5.15 7.24
C VAL A 78 10.03 6.42 7.39
N SER A 79 10.62 7.51 7.93
CA SER A 79 9.92 8.78 8.01
C SER A 79 9.73 9.41 6.62
N ALA A 80 8.70 10.25 6.45
CA ALA A 80 8.50 10.96 5.17
C ALA A 80 9.68 11.90 4.84
N MET A 81 10.35 12.44 5.86
CA MET A 81 11.54 13.28 5.69
C MET A 81 12.72 12.45 5.16
N GLN A 82 12.94 11.26 5.71
CA GLN A 82 13.98 10.35 5.22
C GLN A 82 13.68 9.90 3.80
N LEU A 83 12.45 9.48 3.55
CA LEU A 83 12.00 9.07 2.21
C LEU A 83 12.19 10.18 1.15
N SER A 84 11.89 11.43 1.52
CA SER A 84 12.12 12.62 0.66
C SER A 84 13.59 12.75 0.25
N ARG A 85 14.52 12.57 1.19
CA ARG A 85 15.97 12.65 0.95
C ARG A 85 16.45 11.50 0.08
N ASP A 86 16.05 10.27 0.41
CA ASP A 86 16.52 9.05 -0.26
C ASP A 86 16.05 8.96 -1.72
N ILE A 87 14.82 9.44 -1.99
CA ILE A 87 14.24 9.41 -3.34
C ILE A 87 14.55 10.67 -4.13
N GLY A 88 14.88 11.78 -3.45
CA GLY A 88 15.11 13.08 -4.08
C GLY A 88 13.80 13.68 -4.62
N VAL A 89 12.78 13.78 -3.77
CA VAL A 89 11.48 14.42 -4.05
C VAL A 89 11.13 15.40 -2.92
N SER A 90 10.15 16.28 -3.13
CA SER A 90 9.69 17.18 -2.06
C SER A 90 9.12 16.39 -0.88
N TYR A 91 9.17 16.98 0.33
CA TYR A 91 8.57 16.38 1.52
C TYR A 91 7.08 16.04 1.32
N ASN A 92 6.30 16.95 0.72
CA ASN A 92 4.89 16.73 0.46
C ASN A 92 4.65 15.53 -0.47
N SER A 93 5.48 15.39 -1.50
CA SER A 93 5.43 14.24 -2.42
C SER A 93 5.76 12.93 -1.70
N ALA A 94 6.83 12.91 -0.91
CA ALA A 94 7.22 11.74 -0.14
C ALA A 94 6.15 11.35 0.90
N TRP A 95 5.55 12.34 1.57
CA TRP A 95 4.46 12.14 2.52
C TRP A 95 3.24 11.52 1.84
N MET A 96 2.80 12.07 0.70
CA MET A 96 1.68 11.55 -0.09
C MET A 96 1.97 10.13 -0.59
N MET A 97 3.17 9.86 -1.14
CA MET A 97 3.57 8.53 -1.60
C MET A 97 3.51 7.52 -0.46
N LYS A 98 4.10 7.85 0.69
CA LYS A 98 4.08 6.99 1.89
C LYS A 98 2.65 6.65 2.30
N HIS A 99 1.76 7.64 2.40
CA HIS A 99 0.38 7.41 2.83
C HIS A 99 -0.42 6.58 1.83
N LYS A 100 -0.28 6.84 0.53
CA LYS A 100 -0.90 6.00 -0.51
C LYS A 100 -0.44 4.53 -0.42
N LEU A 101 0.85 4.29 -0.25
CA LEU A 101 1.40 2.93 -0.12
C LEU A 101 0.91 2.25 1.16
N MET A 102 0.93 2.95 2.29
CA MET A 102 0.41 2.43 3.56
C MET A 102 -1.09 2.10 3.46
N GLN A 103 -1.88 2.91 2.75
CA GLN A 103 -3.30 2.65 2.54
C GLN A 103 -3.53 1.35 1.76
N VAL A 104 -2.80 1.13 0.66
CA VAL A 104 -2.90 -0.11 -0.11
C VAL A 104 -2.46 -1.34 0.70
N MET A 105 -1.39 -1.19 1.49
CA MET A 105 -0.95 -2.27 2.39
C MET A 105 -2.03 -2.62 3.42
N LEU A 106 -2.71 -1.60 3.97
CA LEU A 106 -3.82 -1.79 4.90
C LEU A 106 -5.02 -2.49 4.24
N GLU A 107 -5.42 -2.06 3.05
CA GLU A 107 -6.53 -2.65 2.29
C GLU A 107 -6.24 -4.12 1.95
N HIS A 108 -5.00 -4.42 1.50
CA HIS A 108 -4.57 -5.78 1.23
C HIS A 108 -4.62 -6.64 2.51
N GLN A 109 -4.13 -6.11 3.64
CA GLN A 109 -4.14 -6.80 4.92
C GLN A 109 -5.58 -7.06 5.40
N GLN A 110 -6.50 -6.12 5.23
CA GLN A 110 -7.91 -6.28 5.61
C GLN A 110 -8.64 -7.34 4.78
N SER A 111 -8.21 -7.59 3.55
CA SER A 111 -8.78 -8.64 2.69
C SER A 111 -8.33 -10.04 3.07
N GLN A 112 -7.25 -10.18 3.82
CA GLN A 112 -6.74 -11.47 4.28
C GLN A 112 -7.45 -11.89 5.56
N LYS A 113 -7.82 -13.18 5.63
CA LYS A 113 -8.35 -13.79 6.86
C LYS A 113 -7.22 -14.54 7.56
N LEU A 114 -7.13 -14.36 8.87
CA LEU A 114 -6.24 -15.17 9.69
C LEU A 114 -6.79 -16.60 9.77
N SER A 115 -5.90 -17.58 9.74
CA SER A 115 -6.22 -19.02 9.83
C SER A 115 -5.25 -19.75 10.75
N GLY A 116 -5.55 -21.00 11.11
CA GLY A 116 -4.68 -21.80 11.95
C GLY A 116 -4.56 -21.28 13.39
N ARG A 117 -3.34 -21.27 13.91
CA ARG A 117 -3.05 -20.81 15.28
C ARG A 117 -2.95 -19.30 15.33
N ILE A 118 -3.81 -18.67 16.13
CA ILE A 118 -3.89 -17.22 16.28
C ILE A 118 -3.60 -16.84 17.73
N GLU A 119 -2.62 -15.97 17.92
CA GLU A 119 -2.32 -15.34 19.21
C GLU A 119 -2.91 -13.92 19.20
N ILE A 120 -3.67 -13.57 20.25
CA ILE A 120 -4.37 -12.30 20.34
C ILE A 120 -3.94 -11.58 21.61
N ASP A 121 -3.59 -10.31 21.49
CA ASP A 121 -3.25 -9.44 22.61
C ASP A 121 -3.92 -8.07 22.48
N ASP A 122 -4.13 -7.39 23.63
CA ASP A 122 -4.65 -6.05 23.69
C ASP A 122 -3.56 -5.03 24.02
N ALA A 123 -3.58 -3.90 23.31
CA ALA A 123 -2.60 -2.85 23.53
C ALA A 123 -3.18 -1.44 23.33
N TYR A 124 -2.38 -0.43 23.68
CA TYR A 124 -2.75 0.97 23.57
C TYR A 124 -1.67 1.76 22.82
N ILE A 125 -2.09 2.56 21.82
CA ILE A 125 -1.24 3.53 21.13
C ILE A 125 -1.54 4.93 21.66
N GLY A 126 -0.52 5.76 21.88
CA GLY A 126 -0.70 7.16 22.27
C GLY A 126 0.44 7.72 23.12
N GLY A 127 1.51 6.96 23.31
CA GLY A 127 2.68 7.39 24.07
C GLY A 127 2.40 7.61 25.56
N GLU A 128 3.36 8.23 26.25
CA GLU A 128 3.22 8.59 27.64
C GLU A 128 2.44 9.91 27.75
N LYS A 129 1.31 9.88 28.44
CA LYS A 129 0.47 11.07 28.69
C LYS A 129 0.07 11.09 30.16
N PRO A 130 0.00 12.28 30.80
CA PRO A 130 -0.51 12.42 32.15
C PRO A 130 -1.98 11.99 32.22
N GLY A 131 -2.39 11.35 33.32
CA GLY A 131 -3.75 10.89 33.54
C GLY A 131 -3.82 9.50 34.12
N LYS A 132 -5.03 8.90 34.10
CA LYS A 132 -5.29 7.57 34.64
C LYS A 132 -4.47 6.51 33.89
N ARG A 133 -3.70 5.71 34.65
CA ARG A 133 -2.88 4.61 34.09
C ARG A 133 -3.74 3.35 33.88
N GLY A 134 -3.34 2.53 32.91
CA GLY A 134 -3.96 1.22 32.65
C GLY A 134 -5.20 1.26 31.76
N ARG A 135 -6.01 0.20 31.86
CA ARG A 135 -7.26 0.06 31.09
C ARG A 135 -8.24 1.18 31.47
N GLY A 136 -8.76 1.89 30.46
CA GLY A 136 -9.65 3.05 30.63
C GLY A 136 -8.97 4.42 30.55
N SER A 137 -7.70 4.50 30.09
CA SER A 137 -7.06 5.77 29.77
C SER A 137 -7.78 6.43 28.58
N THR A 138 -8.35 7.61 28.78
CA THR A 138 -9.08 8.38 27.76
C THR A 138 -8.18 8.95 26.65
N ASN A 139 -6.86 9.05 26.93
CA ASN A 139 -5.87 9.68 26.06
C ASN A 139 -5.13 8.70 25.15
N LYS A 140 -5.48 7.41 25.19
CA LYS A 140 -4.84 6.36 24.39
C LYS A 140 -5.86 5.67 23.50
N VAL A 141 -5.43 5.23 22.33
CA VAL A 141 -6.27 4.48 21.39
C VAL A 141 -6.08 2.98 21.67
N PRO A 142 -7.13 2.29 22.15
CA PRO A 142 -7.08 0.85 22.34
C PRO A 142 -7.16 0.13 20.99
N PHE A 143 -6.39 -0.96 20.86
CA PHE A 143 -6.43 -1.82 19.70
C PHE A 143 -6.15 -3.27 20.10
N ILE A 144 -6.61 -4.18 19.26
CA ILE A 144 -6.31 -5.62 19.35
C ILE A 144 -5.28 -5.93 18.29
N ALA A 145 -4.23 -6.65 18.67
CA ALA A 145 -3.28 -7.27 17.78
C ALA A 145 -3.59 -8.77 17.70
N ALA A 146 -3.80 -9.28 16.49
CA ALA A 146 -3.98 -10.71 16.23
C ALA A 146 -2.87 -11.16 15.28
N VAL A 147 -2.12 -12.19 15.69
CA VAL A 147 -0.98 -12.71 14.95
C VAL A 147 -1.23 -14.17 14.63
N GLU A 148 -1.25 -14.50 13.34
CA GLU A 148 -1.21 -15.87 12.87
C GLU A 148 0.21 -16.40 13.00
N THR A 149 0.38 -17.56 13.61
CA THR A 149 1.68 -18.18 13.84
C THR A 149 1.73 -19.61 13.29
N THR A 150 2.93 -20.04 12.90
CA THR A 150 3.22 -21.45 12.63
C THR A 150 3.13 -22.27 13.90
N GLU A 151 3.19 -23.60 13.79
CA GLU A 151 3.29 -24.51 14.93
C GLU A 151 4.52 -24.20 15.81
N ASP A 152 5.63 -23.77 15.17
CA ASP A 152 6.86 -23.31 15.83
C ASP A 152 6.77 -21.89 16.41
N ARG A 153 5.57 -21.28 16.46
CA ARG A 153 5.31 -19.92 16.96
C ARG A 153 6.03 -18.81 16.17
N LYS A 154 6.35 -19.02 14.90
CA LYS A 154 6.89 -17.97 14.04
C LYS A 154 5.72 -17.14 13.46
N PRO A 155 5.77 -15.81 13.53
CA PRO A 155 4.70 -14.97 13.01
C PRO A 155 4.64 -15.04 11.46
N ILE A 156 3.43 -15.19 10.92
CA ILE A 156 3.15 -15.23 9.48
C ILE A 156 2.48 -13.92 9.07
N ILE A 157 1.33 -13.61 9.66
CA ILE A 157 0.52 -12.44 9.37
C ILE A 157 0.08 -11.79 10.68
N MET A 158 0.10 -10.47 10.75
CA MET A 158 -0.40 -9.71 11.89
C MET A 158 -1.51 -8.77 11.43
N GLN A 159 -2.62 -8.74 12.17
CA GLN A 159 -3.68 -7.76 11.97
C GLN A 159 -3.87 -6.91 13.22
N LEU A 160 -4.02 -5.61 13.00
CA LEU A 160 -4.31 -4.65 14.05
C LEU A 160 -5.71 -4.08 13.84
N ARG A 161 -6.55 -4.10 14.88
CA ARG A 161 -7.89 -3.54 14.80
C ARG A 161 -8.16 -2.59 15.98
N ARG A 162 -8.47 -1.34 15.66
CA ARG A 162 -8.91 -0.37 16.66
C ARG A 162 -10.24 -0.83 17.26
N VAL A 163 -10.37 -0.72 18.60
CA VAL A 163 -11.59 -1.01 19.35
C VAL A 163 -12.02 0.23 20.15
N LYS A 164 -13.26 0.26 20.60
CA LYS A 164 -13.77 1.39 21.39
C LYS A 164 -13.23 1.41 22.82
N GLY A 165 -12.85 0.27 23.34
CA GLY A 165 -12.31 0.07 24.70
C GLY A 165 -12.37 -1.41 25.07
N PHE A 166 -11.71 -1.75 26.18
CA PHE A 166 -11.79 -3.07 26.80
C PHE A 166 -12.70 -2.96 28.02
N GLN A 167 -13.91 -3.49 27.89
CA GLN A 167 -14.83 -3.67 29.02
C GLN A 167 -14.53 -5.01 29.68
N LYS A 168 -14.63 -5.04 31.04
CA LYS A 168 -14.62 -6.30 31.79
C LYS A 168 -15.93 -7.04 31.59
#